data_78b31a7f18806af996e52806b295d3ba
#
_entry.id   78b31a7f18806af996e52806b295d3ba
#
_cell.length_a   1.000
_cell.length_b   1.000
_cell.length_c   1.000
_cell.angle_alpha   90.00
_cell.angle_beta   90.00
_cell.angle_gamma   90.00
#
_symmetry.space_group_name_H-M   'P 1'
#
loop_
_entity.id
_entity.type
_entity.pdbx_description
1 polymer ?
#
loop_
_entity_poly.entity_id
_entity_poly.type
_entity_poly.pdbx_seq_one_letter_code
_entity_poly.pdbx_strand_id
1 'polypeptide(L)'
;MNEKNIRLVTAESVRAGHPDKFCDQVADAILDAHLRQDLNARVAVEVFATAGKIVVGGEVTSKAEVDCGRIVADTIDRIGYTMGDLCEDPYDQMELEIRIHDQSPDISNAVGKTQPGAVIGAGDQGIMVGYATNETEEYMPLTLVLSHKLCRRLAEVRKDGTLPWLRPDGKSQVTVEYDDGKPARVDTVVVSTQHSEDVSLEEI
;
A
#
# COMPACT_ATOMS: atom_id res chain seq x y z
N MET A 1 -35.11 23.10 -21.47
CA MET A 1 -33.92 23.32 -20.61
C MET A 1 -33.33 21.93 -20.41
N ASN A 2 -32.13 21.66 -20.95
CA ASN A 2 -31.48 20.38 -20.67
C ASN A 2 -31.11 20.36 -19.19
N GLU A 3 -31.67 19.42 -18.46
CA GLU A 3 -31.20 19.16 -17.09
C GLU A 3 -29.71 18.81 -17.14
N LYS A 4 -28.90 19.55 -16.40
CA LYS A 4 -27.48 19.23 -16.25
C LYS A 4 -27.34 17.89 -15.53
N ASN A 5 -26.61 16.97 -16.13
CA ASN A 5 -26.32 15.69 -15.51
C ASN A 5 -25.07 15.81 -14.58
N ILE A 6 -25.27 16.46 -13.44
CA ILE A 6 -24.23 16.70 -12.46
C ILE A 6 -24.02 15.45 -11.59
N ARG A 7 -22.78 15.03 -11.44
CA ARG A 7 -22.36 13.95 -10.53
C ARG A 7 -21.16 14.38 -9.70
N LEU A 8 -21.14 13.99 -8.44
CA LEU A 8 -19.96 14.09 -7.58
C LEU A 8 -19.27 12.72 -7.53
N VAL A 9 -17.97 12.70 -7.85
CA VAL A 9 -17.14 11.51 -7.79
C VAL A 9 -16.01 11.78 -6.84
N THR A 10 -15.73 10.82 -5.97
CA THR A 10 -14.72 10.93 -4.92
C THR A 10 -13.71 9.81 -5.03
N ALA A 11 -12.43 10.11 -4.85
CA ALA A 11 -11.38 9.15 -4.66
C ALA A 11 -10.48 9.56 -3.50
N GLU A 12 -9.87 8.58 -2.85
CA GLU A 12 -8.88 8.81 -1.80
C GLU A 12 -7.55 8.12 -2.11
N SER A 13 -6.52 8.58 -1.44
CA SER A 13 -5.19 7.99 -1.45
C SER A 13 -4.60 8.02 -0.06
N VAL A 14 -3.73 7.06 0.23
CA VAL A 14 -3.02 6.95 1.51
C VAL A 14 -1.52 7.11 1.31
N ARG A 15 -0.84 7.59 2.35
CA ARG A 15 0.63 7.74 2.38
C ARG A 15 1.31 6.41 2.67
N ALA A 16 2.63 6.39 2.49
CA ALA A 16 3.46 5.19 2.66
C ALA A 16 3.37 4.57 4.06
N GLY A 17 3.11 5.38 5.09
CA GLY A 17 2.96 4.93 6.46
C GLY A 17 1.54 4.52 6.86
N HIS A 18 0.56 4.64 5.98
CA HIS A 18 -0.78 4.10 6.28
C HIS A 18 -0.68 2.58 6.46
N PRO A 19 -1.36 1.99 7.46
CA PRO A 19 -1.24 0.55 7.76
C PRO A 19 -1.41 -0.35 6.54
N ASP A 20 -2.43 -0.13 5.72
CA ASP A 20 -2.66 -0.94 4.51
C ASP A 20 -1.48 -0.86 3.54
N LYS A 21 -0.99 0.35 3.25
CA LYS A 21 0.14 0.52 2.32
C LYS A 21 1.46 0.06 2.93
N PHE A 22 1.63 0.16 4.23
CA PHE A 22 2.76 -0.43 4.94
C PHE A 22 2.78 -1.94 4.76
N CYS A 23 1.63 -2.61 4.98
CA CYS A 23 1.49 -4.05 4.83
C CYS A 23 1.80 -4.50 3.39
N ASP A 24 1.26 -3.82 2.39
CA ASP A 24 1.56 -4.08 0.99
C ASP A 24 3.06 -3.95 0.68
N GLN A 25 3.71 -2.90 1.20
CA GLN A 25 5.15 -2.70 0.98
C GLN A 25 6.02 -3.77 1.61
N VAL A 26 5.61 -4.33 2.76
CA VAL A 26 6.30 -5.46 3.39
C VAL A 26 6.10 -6.73 2.56
N ALA A 27 4.86 -7.03 2.17
CA ALA A 27 4.54 -8.20 1.37
C ALA A 27 5.27 -8.17 0.01
N ASP A 28 5.28 -7.03 -0.68
CA ASP A 28 6.00 -6.81 -1.92
C ASP A 28 7.52 -6.98 -1.74
N ALA A 29 8.09 -6.46 -0.66
CA ALA A 29 9.52 -6.57 -0.39
C ALA A 29 9.95 -8.02 -0.09
N ILE A 30 9.08 -8.81 0.55
CA ILE A 30 9.30 -10.25 0.76
C ILE A 30 9.24 -10.99 -0.58
N LEU A 31 8.24 -10.71 -1.42
CA LEU A 31 8.13 -11.25 -2.78
C LEU A 31 9.39 -10.93 -3.59
N ASP A 32 9.82 -9.69 -3.61
CA ASP A 32 11.03 -9.24 -4.29
C ASP A 32 12.29 -9.97 -3.81
N ALA A 33 12.43 -10.20 -2.50
CA ALA A 33 13.58 -10.90 -1.94
C ALA A 33 13.64 -12.37 -2.37
N HIS A 34 12.49 -13.02 -2.48
CA HIS A 34 12.39 -14.37 -3.03
C HIS A 34 12.73 -14.42 -4.52
N LEU A 35 12.12 -13.52 -5.32
CA LEU A 35 12.32 -13.50 -6.78
C LEU A 35 13.76 -13.15 -7.19
N ARG A 36 14.49 -12.37 -6.41
CA ARG A 36 15.92 -12.10 -6.64
C ARG A 36 16.81 -13.35 -6.58
N GLN A 37 16.41 -14.36 -5.82
CA GLN A 37 17.16 -15.59 -5.60
C GLN A 37 16.56 -16.79 -6.34
N ASP A 38 15.24 -16.81 -6.52
CA ASP A 38 14.49 -17.89 -7.18
C ASP A 38 13.36 -17.31 -8.04
N LEU A 39 13.61 -17.20 -9.36
CA LEU A 39 12.62 -16.68 -10.31
C LEU A 39 11.34 -17.54 -10.43
N ASN A 40 11.38 -18.77 -9.91
CA ASN A 40 10.23 -19.67 -9.87
C ASN A 40 9.55 -19.71 -8.50
N ALA A 41 9.96 -18.85 -7.58
CA ALA A 41 9.33 -18.75 -6.26
C ALA A 41 7.82 -18.48 -6.39
N ARG A 42 7.05 -19.12 -5.53
CA ARG A 42 5.62 -18.85 -5.32
C ARG A 42 5.48 -18.31 -3.93
N VAL A 43 4.97 -17.09 -3.84
CA VAL A 43 4.92 -16.30 -2.61
C VAL A 43 3.52 -15.77 -2.45
N ALA A 44 2.81 -16.26 -1.44
CA ALA A 44 1.49 -15.81 -1.01
C ALA A 44 1.60 -15.34 0.44
N VAL A 45 2.19 -14.17 0.63
CA VAL A 45 2.44 -13.56 1.93
C VAL A 45 1.51 -12.39 2.13
N GLU A 46 0.81 -12.42 3.26
CA GLU A 46 -0.06 -11.36 3.75
C GLU A 46 0.54 -10.75 5.02
N VAL A 47 0.27 -9.48 5.23
CA VAL A 47 0.76 -8.74 6.40
C VAL A 47 -0.40 -8.01 7.06
N PHE A 48 -0.42 -8.05 8.37
CA PHE A 48 -1.32 -7.26 9.20
C PHE A 48 -0.51 -6.42 10.18
N ALA A 49 -0.83 -5.14 10.30
CA ALA A 49 -0.17 -4.22 11.21
C ALA A 49 -1.19 -3.43 12.03
N THR A 50 -0.90 -3.30 13.31
CA THR A 50 -1.63 -2.44 14.26
C THR A 50 -0.62 -1.85 15.25
N ALA A 51 -1.07 -0.95 16.14
CA ALA A 51 -0.19 -0.38 17.16
C ALA A 51 0.50 -1.50 17.97
N GLY A 52 1.81 -1.45 18.04
CA GLY A 52 2.65 -2.39 18.78
C GLY A 52 2.78 -3.80 18.19
N LYS A 53 2.10 -4.15 17.07
CA LYS A 53 2.18 -5.51 16.52
C LYS A 53 2.15 -5.56 15.01
N ILE A 54 3.04 -6.40 14.45
CA ILE A 54 3.05 -6.79 13.02
C ILE A 54 2.98 -8.31 12.94
N VAL A 55 2.10 -8.82 12.10
CA VAL A 55 1.98 -10.25 11.77
C VAL A 55 2.26 -10.43 10.28
N VAL A 56 3.22 -11.28 9.97
CA VAL A 56 3.55 -11.71 8.60
C VAL A 56 3.18 -13.17 8.49
N GLY A 57 2.26 -13.51 7.61
CA GLY A 57 1.78 -14.88 7.46
C GLY A 57 1.58 -15.27 6.02
N GLY A 58 1.41 -16.57 5.76
CA GLY A 58 1.13 -17.06 4.43
C GLY A 58 1.94 -18.28 4.02
N GLU A 59 1.94 -18.54 2.71
CA GLU A 59 2.55 -19.73 2.14
C GLU A 59 3.63 -19.35 1.11
N VAL A 60 4.76 -20.04 1.19
CA VAL A 60 5.88 -19.82 0.27
C VAL A 60 6.44 -21.16 -0.22
N THR A 61 6.64 -21.26 -1.53
CA THR A 61 7.43 -22.35 -2.14
C THR A 61 8.60 -21.70 -2.89
N SER A 62 9.78 -21.77 -2.31
CA SER A 62 10.98 -21.12 -2.85
C SER A 62 12.24 -21.84 -2.39
N LYS A 63 13.32 -21.68 -3.18
CA LYS A 63 14.67 -22.09 -2.80
C LYS A 63 15.46 -20.97 -2.15
N ALA A 64 14.87 -19.76 -2.09
CA ALA A 64 15.49 -18.60 -1.50
C ALA A 64 15.46 -18.66 0.02
N GLU A 65 16.51 -18.16 0.64
CA GLU A 65 16.55 -17.87 2.08
C GLU A 65 16.27 -16.37 2.28
N VAL A 66 15.16 -16.06 2.95
CA VAL A 66 14.70 -14.68 3.14
C VAL A 66 14.48 -14.40 4.62
N ASP A 67 15.13 -13.37 5.11
CA ASP A 67 14.92 -12.83 6.46
C ASP A 67 13.77 -11.82 6.46
N CYS A 68 12.57 -12.29 6.73
CA CYS A 68 11.37 -11.45 6.80
C CYS A 68 11.45 -10.40 7.90
N GLY A 69 12.09 -10.71 9.03
CA GLY A 69 12.27 -9.75 10.13
C GLY A 69 13.11 -8.56 9.70
N ARG A 70 14.20 -8.81 8.98
CA ARG A 70 15.04 -7.77 8.42
C ARG A 70 14.28 -6.91 7.40
N ILE A 71 13.47 -7.52 6.54
CA ILE A 71 12.66 -6.80 5.54
C ILE A 71 11.63 -5.88 6.20
N VAL A 72 10.98 -6.34 7.27
CA VAL A 72 10.06 -5.51 8.05
C VAL A 72 10.80 -4.29 8.62
N ALA A 73 11.94 -4.50 9.28
CA ALA A 73 12.73 -3.42 9.85
C ALA A 73 13.20 -2.41 8.79
N ASP A 74 13.75 -2.88 7.67
CA ASP A 74 14.20 -2.02 6.56
C ASP A 74 13.03 -1.25 5.93
N THR A 75 11.81 -1.80 5.94
CA THR A 75 10.61 -1.13 5.44
C THR A 75 10.15 -0.02 6.40
N ILE A 76 10.17 -0.28 7.70
CA ILE A 76 9.87 0.71 8.75
C ILE A 76 10.83 1.91 8.61
N ASP A 77 12.14 1.65 8.53
CA ASP A 77 13.17 2.68 8.39
C ASP A 77 13.00 3.48 7.09
N ARG A 78 12.74 2.82 5.97
CA ARG A 78 12.53 3.48 4.66
C ARG A 78 11.31 4.41 4.65
N ILE A 79 10.25 4.03 5.32
CA ILE A 79 9.04 4.84 5.48
C ILE A 79 9.34 6.01 6.42
N GLY A 80 10.21 5.82 7.40
CA GLY A 80 10.66 6.81 8.38
C GLY A 80 9.76 6.85 9.61
N TYR A 81 9.27 5.71 10.03
CA TYR A 81 8.66 5.56 11.34
C TYR A 81 9.71 5.52 12.45
N THR A 82 9.38 6.13 13.57
CA THR A 82 10.10 5.96 14.85
C THR A 82 9.35 4.97 15.74
N MET A 83 9.99 4.46 16.77
CA MET A 83 9.31 3.58 17.74
C MET A 83 8.12 4.29 18.42
N GLY A 84 8.23 5.59 18.70
CA GLY A 84 7.13 6.38 19.26
C GLY A 84 5.94 6.58 18.29
N ASP A 85 6.14 6.40 16.98
CA ASP A 85 5.05 6.45 16.01
C ASP A 85 4.31 5.10 15.89
N LEU A 86 4.95 4.00 16.29
CA LEU A 86 4.47 2.63 16.08
C LEU A 86 3.84 2.00 17.32
N CYS A 87 4.17 2.49 18.51
CA CYS A 87 3.68 2.00 19.79
C CYS A 87 3.03 3.14 20.57
N GLU A 88 1.89 2.87 21.23
CA GLU A 88 1.22 3.83 22.11
C GLU A 88 2.09 4.16 23.35
N ASP A 89 2.86 3.18 23.81
CA ASP A 89 3.84 3.34 24.88
C ASP A 89 5.25 3.24 24.27
N PRO A 90 6.12 4.28 24.41
CA PRO A 90 7.50 4.23 23.92
C PRO A 90 8.35 3.13 24.57
N TYR A 91 7.88 2.51 25.64
CA TYR A 91 8.54 1.37 26.31
C TYR A 91 8.02 0.01 25.79
N ASP A 92 6.88 -0.02 25.07
CA ASP A 92 6.42 -1.23 24.42
C ASP A 92 7.29 -1.56 23.22
N GLN A 93 7.78 -2.79 23.21
CA GLN A 93 8.52 -3.31 22.05
C GLN A 93 7.52 -3.72 20.97
N MET A 94 7.80 -3.33 19.72
CA MET A 94 7.06 -3.84 18.57
C MET A 94 7.13 -5.36 18.53
N GLU A 95 6.00 -6.03 18.67
CA GLU A 95 5.89 -7.49 18.50
C GLU A 95 5.85 -7.83 17.02
N LEU A 96 6.81 -8.63 16.55
CA LEU A 96 6.81 -9.19 15.20
C LEU A 96 6.53 -10.69 15.28
N GLU A 97 5.41 -11.11 14.67
CA GLU A 97 5.03 -12.51 14.55
C GLU A 97 5.15 -12.96 13.10
N ILE A 98 5.96 -14.02 12.84
CA ILE A 98 6.15 -14.58 11.50
C ILE A 98 5.53 -15.98 11.47
N ARG A 99 4.55 -16.18 10.57
CA ARG A 99 3.76 -17.40 10.35
C ARG A 99 3.76 -17.80 8.88
N ILE A 100 4.97 -17.96 8.32
CA ILE A 100 5.14 -18.45 6.94
C ILE A 100 5.38 -19.96 7.00
N HIS A 101 4.72 -20.68 6.11
CA HIS A 101 4.87 -22.13 5.96
C HIS A 101 4.90 -22.53 4.48
N ASP A 102 5.25 -23.78 4.21
CA ASP A 102 5.25 -24.33 2.84
C ASP A 102 3.81 -24.45 2.32
N GLN A 103 3.65 -24.26 1.01
CA GLN A 103 2.38 -24.48 0.33
C GLN A 103 1.89 -25.91 0.51
N SER A 104 0.57 -26.10 0.62
CA SER A 104 -0.06 -27.43 0.68
C SER A 104 0.45 -28.35 -0.43
N PRO A 105 0.85 -29.59 -0.11
CA PRO A 105 1.29 -30.57 -1.11
C PRO A 105 0.26 -30.83 -2.22
N ASP A 106 -1.03 -30.74 -1.92
CA ASP A 106 -2.11 -30.95 -2.88
C ASP A 106 -2.13 -29.84 -3.93
N ILE A 107 -1.99 -28.59 -3.51
CA ILE A 107 -1.93 -27.43 -4.41
C ILE A 107 -0.62 -27.46 -5.21
N SER A 108 0.51 -27.72 -4.57
CA SER A 108 1.80 -27.76 -5.23
C SER A 108 1.87 -28.88 -6.28
N ASN A 109 1.25 -30.02 -6.02
CA ASN A 109 1.14 -31.14 -6.96
C ASN A 109 0.23 -30.84 -8.16
N ALA A 110 -0.84 -30.07 -7.94
CA ALA A 110 -1.78 -29.68 -9.02
C ALA A 110 -1.15 -28.68 -9.99
N VAL A 111 -0.30 -27.78 -9.48
CA VAL A 111 0.28 -26.67 -10.23
C VAL A 111 1.71 -26.95 -10.70
N GLY A 112 2.45 -27.82 -9.99
CA GLY A 112 3.90 -28.03 -10.16
C GLY A 112 4.31 -29.14 -11.13
N LYS A 113 3.39 -29.97 -11.65
CA LYS A 113 3.73 -31.03 -12.61
C LYS A 113 3.90 -30.45 -14.01
N THR A 114 5.09 -29.95 -14.28
CA THR A 114 5.49 -29.60 -15.65
C THR A 114 6.06 -30.80 -16.36
N GLN A 115 5.26 -31.45 -17.24
CA GLN A 115 5.83 -32.21 -18.34
C GLN A 115 6.51 -31.21 -19.31
N PRO A 116 7.57 -31.61 -20.01
CA PRO A 116 8.18 -30.75 -21.04
C PRO A 116 7.11 -30.24 -22.01
N GLY A 117 6.91 -28.92 -22.09
CA GLY A 117 5.91 -28.29 -22.94
C GLY A 117 4.52 -28.05 -22.32
N ALA A 118 4.31 -28.41 -21.04
CA ALA A 118 3.07 -28.07 -20.34
C ALA A 118 3.01 -26.60 -19.95
N VAL A 119 1.82 -26.01 -20.03
CA VAL A 119 1.56 -24.65 -19.54
C VAL A 119 1.58 -24.68 -18.00
N ILE A 120 2.40 -23.81 -17.40
CA ILE A 120 2.44 -23.66 -15.94
C ILE A 120 1.10 -23.07 -15.48
N GLY A 121 0.40 -23.78 -14.60
CA GLY A 121 -0.85 -23.33 -14.01
C GLY A 121 -0.62 -22.19 -13.00
N ALA A 122 -1.63 -21.33 -12.83
CA ALA A 122 -1.65 -20.35 -11.73
C ALA A 122 -1.78 -21.07 -10.37
N GLY A 123 -1.24 -20.48 -9.33
CA GLY A 123 -1.34 -21.01 -7.97
C GLY A 123 -2.75 -20.87 -7.36
N ASP A 124 -3.56 -19.96 -7.91
CA ASP A 124 -4.94 -19.74 -7.52
C ASP A 124 -5.77 -19.27 -8.73
N GLN A 125 -7.09 -19.28 -8.59
CA GLN A 125 -8.01 -18.65 -9.52
C GLN A 125 -7.94 -17.12 -9.39
N GLY A 126 -8.29 -16.41 -10.44
CA GLY A 126 -8.27 -14.94 -10.40
C GLY A 126 -9.19 -14.33 -11.46
N ILE A 127 -9.65 -13.12 -11.14
CA ILE A 127 -10.33 -12.24 -12.08
C ILE A 127 -9.59 -10.91 -12.12
N MET A 128 -9.34 -10.39 -13.32
CA MET A 128 -8.65 -9.13 -13.52
C MET A 128 -9.58 -8.14 -14.20
N VAL A 129 -9.52 -6.87 -13.74
CA VAL A 129 -10.29 -5.77 -14.32
C VAL A 129 -9.32 -4.66 -14.73
N GLY A 130 -9.52 -4.12 -15.93
CA GLY A 130 -8.76 -2.98 -16.43
C GLY A 130 -9.67 -1.77 -16.62
N TYR A 131 -9.13 -0.57 -16.36
CA TYR A 131 -9.81 0.69 -16.60
C TYR A 131 -8.82 1.77 -17.04
N ALA A 132 -9.21 2.59 -18.00
CA ALA A 132 -8.48 3.78 -18.43
C ALA A 132 -9.45 4.87 -18.88
N THR A 133 -9.06 6.13 -18.71
CA THR A 133 -9.82 7.30 -19.17
C THR A 133 -8.83 8.34 -19.73
N ASN A 134 -9.30 9.22 -20.59
CA ASN A 134 -8.51 10.32 -21.14
C ASN A 134 -8.70 11.64 -20.37
N GLU A 135 -9.16 11.58 -19.13
CA GLU A 135 -9.33 12.77 -18.28
C GLU A 135 -8.01 13.42 -17.88
N THR A 136 -6.95 12.64 -17.79
CA THR A 136 -5.61 13.06 -17.38
C THR A 136 -4.55 12.43 -18.28
N GLU A 137 -3.36 12.99 -18.27
CA GLU A 137 -2.20 12.43 -19.00
C GLU A 137 -1.78 11.05 -18.50
N GLU A 138 -2.12 10.75 -17.23
CA GLU A 138 -1.87 9.45 -16.60
C GLU A 138 -2.90 8.37 -17.02
N TYR A 139 -3.88 8.72 -17.86
CA TYR A 139 -5.01 7.85 -18.25
C TYR A 139 -5.83 7.31 -17.08
N MET A 140 -5.90 8.08 -16.01
CA MET A 140 -6.61 7.74 -14.77
C MET A 140 -7.64 8.82 -14.43
N PRO A 141 -8.69 8.51 -13.65
CA PRO A 141 -9.66 9.50 -13.20
C PRO A 141 -9.00 10.68 -12.48
N LEU A 142 -9.48 11.90 -12.76
CA LEU A 142 -8.92 13.12 -12.18
C LEU A 142 -8.94 13.11 -10.64
N THR A 143 -10.00 12.58 -10.03
CA THR A 143 -10.10 12.42 -8.57
C THR A 143 -8.94 11.61 -7.99
N LEU A 144 -8.61 10.49 -8.64
CA LEU A 144 -7.53 9.59 -8.21
C LEU A 144 -6.16 10.25 -8.39
N VAL A 145 -5.93 10.88 -9.54
CA VAL A 145 -4.67 11.58 -9.82
C VAL A 145 -4.41 12.71 -8.82
N LEU A 146 -5.44 13.50 -8.50
CA LEU A 146 -5.31 14.60 -7.53
C LEU A 146 -5.06 14.06 -6.11
N SER A 147 -5.79 13.03 -5.68
CA SER A 147 -5.55 12.43 -4.36
C SER A 147 -4.13 11.86 -4.24
N HIS A 148 -3.61 11.19 -5.27
CA HIS A 148 -2.23 10.73 -5.29
C HIS A 148 -1.21 11.87 -5.27
N LYS A 149 -1.44 12.96 -6.02
CA LYS A 149 -0.55 14.13 -6.03
C LYS A 149 -0.47 14.79 -4.65
N LEU A 150 -1.59 14.90 -3.93
CA LEU A 150 -1.61 15.42 -2.56
C LEU A 150 -0.83 14.53 -1.59
N CYS A 151 -1.05 13.21 -1.60
CA CYS A 151 -0.30 12.28 -0.74
C CYS A 151 1.20 12.30 -1.04
N ARG A 152 1.61 12.41 -2.30
CA ARG A 152 3.02 12.57 -2.67
C ARG A 152 3.60 13.88 -2.12
N ARG A 153 2.87 14.98 -2.28
CA ARG A 153 3.32 16.28 -1.75
C ARG A 153 3.47 16.28 -0.24
N LEU A 154 2.53 15.68 0.49
CA LEU A 154 2.66 15.50 1.95
C LEU A 154 3.91 14.68 2.33
N ALA A 155 4.24 13.65 1.56
CA ALA A 155 5.45 12.87 1.81
C ALA A 155 6.74 13.67 1.53
N GLU A 156 6.75 14.48 0.46
CA GLU A 156 7.86 15.37 0.12
C GLU A 156 8.11 16.39 1.22
N VAL A 157 7.09 17.19 1.63
CA VAL A 157 7.25 18.25 2.63
C VAL A 157 7.61 17.71 4.02
N ARG A 158 7.29 16.45 4.31
CA ARG A 158 7.80 15.77 5.49
C ARG A 158 9.28 15.44 5.37
N LYS A 159 9.67 14.83 4.23
CA LYS A 159 11.04 14.35 4.02
C LYS A 159 12.07 15.46 3.83
N ASP A 160 11.67 16.57 3.22
CA ASP A 160 12.55 17.75 3.02
C ASP A 160 12.59 18.68 4.23
N GLY A 161 11.80 18.39 5.27
CA GLY A 161 11.75 19.17 6.50
C GLY A 161 10.94 20.47 6.42
N THR A 162 10.19 20.70 5.33
CA THR A 162 9.28 21.84 5.20
C THR A 162 8.20 21.82 6.28
N LEU A 163 7.66 20.63 6.58
CA LEU A 163 6.69 20.38 7.66
C LEU A 163 7.23 19.27 8.58
N PRO A 164 8.16 19.59 9.49
CA PRO A 164 8.89 18.60 10.29
C PRO A 164 8.01 17.86 11.32
N TRP A 165 6.87 18.43 11.65
CA TRP A 165 5.89 17.84 12.55
C TRP A 165 5.03 16.74 11.91
N LEU A 166 5.05 16.58 10.57
CA LEU A 166 4.35 15.50 9.89
C LEU A 166 4.97 14.12 10.21
N ARG A 167 4.10 13.14 10.44
CA ARG A 167 4.46 11.73 10.60
C ARG A 167 4.14 10.94 9.32
N PRO A 168 4.58 9.67 9.19
CA PRO A 168 4.47 8.91 7.93
C PRO A 168 3.05 8.62 7.47
N ASP A 169 2.08 8.46 8.38
CA ASP A 169 0.69 8.17 8.02
C ASP A 169 -0.07 9.42 7.57
N GLY A 170 -1.03 9.22 6.73
CA GLY A 170 -1.96 10.25 6.26
C GLY A 170 -2.73 9.83 5.02
N LYS A 171 -3.81 10.57 4.80
CA LYS A 171 -4.74 10.38 3.68
C LYS A 171 -5.03 11.70 2.99
N SER A 172 -5.42 11.60 1.73
CA SER A 172 -6.09 12.69 1.01
C SER A 172 -7.31 12.13 0.29
N GLN A 173 -8.37 12.92 0.28
CA GLN A 173 -9.60 12.62 -0.44
C GLN A 173 -9.93 13.83 -1.32
N VAL A 174 -10.30 13.56 -2.57
CA VAL A 174 -10.70 14.61 -3.53
C VAL A 174 -12.02 14.26 -4.14
N THR A 175 -12.97 15.20 -4.06
CA THR A 175 -14.26 15.15 -4.74
C THR A 175 -14.25 16.11 -5.92
N VAL A 176 -14.63 15.62 -7.09
CA VAL A 176 -14.76 16.41 -8.33
C VAL A 176 -16.20 16.36 -8.80
N GLU A 177 -16.71 17.52 -9.18
CA GLU A 177 -17.96 17.63 -9.88
C GLU A 177 -17.76 17.34 -11.37
N TYR A 178 -18.60 16.47 -11.91
CA TYR A 178 -18.66 16.11 -13.33
C TYR A 178 -19.93 16.65 -13.93
N ASP A 179 -19.83 17.34 -15.08
CA ASP A 179 -20.96 17.78 -15.92
C ASP A 179 -20.95 16.97 -17.22
N ASP A 180 -22.00 16.23 -17.48
CA ASP A 180 -22.13 15.31 -18.64
C ASP A 180 -20.89 14.36 -18.78
N GLY A 181 -20.41 13.81 -17.66
CA GLY A 181 -19.32 12.85 -17.63
C GLY A 181 -17.92 13.46 -17.78
N LYS A 182 -17.79 14.79 -17.78
CA LYS A 182 -16.51 15.50 -17.84
C LYS A 182 -16.21 16.21 -16.53
N PRO A 183 -14.97 16.17 -16.04
CA PRO A 183 -14.61 16.90 -14.83
C PRO A 183 -14.75 18.41 -15.05
N ALA A 184 -15.51 19.07 -14.16
CA ALA A 184 -15.83 20.50 -14.26
C ALA A 184 -15.11 21.34 -13.19
N ARG A 185 -15.09 20.88 -11.93
CA ARG A 185 -14.41 21.57 -10.83
C ARG A 185 -14.09 20.62 -9.69
N VAL A 186 -13.06 20.95 -8.92
CA VAL A 186 -12.84 20.33 -7.61
C VAL A 186 -13.90 20.88 -6.64
N ASP A 187 -14.64 19.98 -6.01
CA ASP A 187 -15.68 20.34 -5.05
C ASP A 187 -15.15 20.40 -3.63
N THR A 188 -14.54 19.29 -3.19
CA THR A 188 -14.05 19.14 -1.82
C THR A 188 -12.67 18.46 -1.81
N VAL A 189 -11.80 18.94 -0.93
CA VAL A 189 -10.53 18.29 -0.60
C VAL A 189 -10.49 18.07 0.91
N VAL A 190 -10.19 16.84 1.31
CA VAL A 190 -9.94 16.49 2.72
C VAL A 190 -8.52 15.94 2.82
N VAL A 191 -7.76 16.45 3.78
CA VAL A 191 -6.43 15.94 4.14
C VAL A 191 -6.45 15.57 5.60
N SER A 192 -6.03 14.34 5.89
CA SER A 192 -5.83 13.86 7.25
C SER A 192 -4.38 13.41 7.37
N THR A 193 -3.72 13.76 8.47
CA THR A 193 -2.32 13.40 8.67
C THR A 193 -2.01 13.09 10.12
N GLN A 194 -1.17 12.12 10.34
CA GLN A 194 -0.48 11.91 11.60
C GLN A 194 0.55 13.01 11.78
N HIS A 195 0.68 13.53 13.00
CA HIS A 195 1.57 14.64 13.33
C HIS A 195 2.14 14.48 14.74
N SER A 196 3.15 15.29 15.09
CA SER A 196 3.66 15.37 16.45
C SER A 196 2.65 16.03 17.40
N GLU A 197 2.75 15.73 18.68
CA GLU A 197 1.82 16.23 19.71
C GLU A 197 1.95 17.73 19.97
N ASP A 198 3.10 18.32 19.66
CA ASP A 198 3.46 19.72 19.93
C ASP A 198 3.00 20.70 18.85
N VAL A 199 2.40 20.20 17.73
CA VAL A 199 1.83 21.08 16.71
C VAL A 199 0.39 21.45 17.05
N SER A 200 0.05 22.73 16.89
CA SER A 200 -1.31 23.20 17.12
C SER A 200 -2.24 22.90 15.94
N LEU A 201 -3.56 22.84 16.21
CA LEU A 201 -4.55 22.66 15.14
C LEU A 201 -4.52 23.81 14.11
N GLU A 202 -4.09 25.01 14.54
CA GLU A 202 -4.00 26.18 13.66
C GLU A 202 -2.80 26.09 12.69
N GLU A 203 -1.76 25.33 13.05
CA GLU A 203 -0.58 25.13 12.20
C GLU A 203 -0.78 23.96 11.21
N ILE A 204 -1.67 23.01 11.52
CA ILE A 204 -2.05 21.92 10.65
C ILE A 204 -2.98 22.43 9.54
#